data_1c733c6674b5f370e8745e6655a8e7f6
#
_entry.id   1c733c6674b5f370e8745e6655a8e7f6
#
_cell.length_a   1.000
_cell.length_b   1.000
_cell.length_c   1.000
_cell.angle_alpha   90.00
_cell.angle_beta   90.00
_cell.angle_gamma   90.00
#
_symmetry.space_group_name_H-M   'P 1'
#
loop_
_entity.id
_entity.type
_entity.pdbx_description
1 polymer ?
#
loop_
_entity_poly.entity_id
_entity_poly.type
_entity_poly.pdbx_seq_one_letter_code
_entity_poly.pdbx_strand_id
1 'polypeptide(L)'
;MADFEEVVNTRRSIREYDSKEVEDEKIEKILKAAMQAPGSRLKAEPWEFIVVKNKETLKKIGEIKPRVTDAPVAIVLVANIERAFYKTMWQQDMSAAAENMLLEACNLGLGGLWNGVAPEEERMNKIVKLVGINDENLKVFCLITLGYPKEGLKNEFMDKFDESRIHYEKY
;
A
#
# COMPACT_ATOMS: atom_id res chain seq x y z
N MET A 1 -15.89 9.52 11.38
CA MET A 1 -14.45 9.39 11.08
C MET A 1 -13.76 9.12 12.40
N ALA A 2 -12.87 8.14 12.42
CA ALA A 2 -12.05 7.88 13.61
C ALA A 2 -11.12 9.08 13.87
N ASP A 3 -10.70 9.25 15.13
CA ASP A 3 -9.66 10.22 15.46
C ASP A 3 -8.31 9.74 14.87
N PHE A 4 -7.44 10.68 14.53
CA PHE A 4 -6.12 10.35 13.94
C PHE A 4 -5.30 9.42 14.84
N GLU A 5 -5.31 9.68 16.15
CA GLU A 5 -4.62 8.85 17.15
C GLU A 5 -5.20 7.42 17.17
N GLU A 6 -6.52 7.28 17.12
CA GLU A 6 -7.18 5.98 17.04
C GLU A 6 -6.74 5.21 15.79
N VAL A 7 -6.72 5.86 14.62
CA VAL A 7 -6.31 5.23 13.37
C VAL A 7 -4.88 4.70 13.43
N VAL A 8 -3.94 5.53 13.88
CA VAL A 8 -2.53 5.15 14.00
C VAL A 8 -2.34 3.98 14.97
N ASN A 9 -3.03 4.02 16.10
CA ASN A 9 -2.89 3.02 17.16
C ASN A 9 -3.57 1.70 16.83
N THR A 10 -4.65 1.72 16.04
CA THR A 10 -5.45 0.52 15.77
C THR A 10 -5.17 -0.13 14.42
N ARG A 11 -4.60 0.58 13.42
CA ARG A 11 -4.29 0.00 12.11
C ARG A 11 -3.50 -1.30 12.22
N ARG A 12 -4.02 -2.37 11.62
CA ARG A 12 -3.36 -3.68 11.57
C ARG A 12 -3.26 -4.19 10.13
N SER A 13 -2.33 -5.13 9.93
CA SER A 13 -2.22 -5.85 8.66
C SER A 13 -3.29 -6.94 8.61
N ILE A 14 -4.36 -6.69 7.88
CA ILE A 14 -5.47 -7.64 7.65
C ILE A 14 -5.15 -8.48 6.41
N ARG A 15 -5.25 -9.80 6.54
CA ARG A 15 -4.84 -10.78 5.52
C ARG A 15 -5.96 -11.64 4.98
N GLU A 16 -7.13 -11.58 5.60
CA GLU A 16 -8.33 -12.27 5.18
C GLU A 16 -9.49 -11.28 5.16
N TYR A 17 -10.24 -11.33 4.09
CA TYR A 17 -11.29 -10.35 3.81
C TYR A 17 -12.63 -11.03 3.68
N ASP A 18 -13.70 -10.29 3.97
CA ASP A 18 -15.06 -10.63 3.59
C ASP A 18 -15.21 -10.55 2.07
N SER A 19 -16.22 -11.23 1.54
CA SER A 19 -16.56 -11.20 0.11
C SER A 19 -17.17 -9.88 -0.36
N LYS A 20 -17.46 -8.96 0.57
CA LYS A 20 -18.03 -7.65 0.26
C LYS A 20 -17.08 -6.83 -0.59
N GLU A 21 -17.61 -6.27 -1.66
CA GLU A 21 -16.85 -5.36 -2.53
C GLU A 21 -16.48 -4.07 -1.80
N VAL A 22 -15.34 -3.52 -2.16
CA VAL A 22 -14.90 -2.19 -1.70
C VAL A 22 -15.47 -1.15 -2.67
N GLU A 23 -16.18 -0.18 -2.13
CA GLU A 23 -16.81 0.91 -2.87
C GLU A 23 -15.75 1.79 -3.56
N ASP A 24 -16.02 2.20 -4.81
CA ASP A 24 -15.10 3.04 -5.58
C ASP A 24 -14.79 4.37 -4.88
N GLU A 25 -15.75 4.94 -4.17
CA GLU A 25 -15.57 6.16 -3.37
C GLU A 25 -14.53 5.99 -2.25
N LYS A 26 -14.46 4.79 -1.64
CA LYS A 26 -13.44 4.50 -0.63
C LYS A 26 -12.06 4.34 -1.27
N ILE A 27 -12.00 3.67 -2.41
CA ILE A 27 -10.75 3.55 -3.17
C ILE A 27 -10.22 4.93 -3.57
N GLU A 28 -11.09 5.81 -4.05
CA GLU A 28 -10.72 7.18 -4.41
C GLU A 28 -10.17 7.97 -3.21
N LYS A 29 -10.80 7.86 -2.02
CA LYS A 29 -10.29 8.49 -0.79
C LYS A 29 -8.91 7.98 -0.42
N ILE A 30 -8.67 6.67 -0.52
CA ILE A 30 -7.38 6.05 -0.25
C ILE A 30 -6.31 6.56 -1.23
N LEU A 31 -6.63 6.67 -2.52
CA LEU A 31 -5.71 7.22 -3.52
C LEU A 31 -5.43 8.71 -3.27
N LYS A 32 -6.43 9.49 -2.88
CA LYS A 32 -6.23 10.89 -2.47
C LYS A 32 -5.31 11.00 -1.26
N ALA A 33 -5.48 10.16 -0.26
CA ALA A 33 -4.59 10.12 0.92
C ALA A 33 -3.15 9.76 0.53
N ALA A 34 -2.97 8.78 -0.36
CA ALA A 34 -1.65 8.42 -0.89
C ALA A 34 -0.94 9.63 -1.52
N MET A 35 -1.66 10.39 -2.33
CA MET A 35 -1.13 11.57 -3.04
C MET A 35 -0.84 12.78 -2.13
N GLN A 36 -1.27 12.74 -0.85
CA GLN A 36 -0.90 13.73 0.16
C GLN A 36 0.38 13.38 0.92
N ALA A 37 1.02 12.27 0.59
CA ALA A 37 2.28 11.89 1.20
C ALA A 37 3.38 12.93 0.90
N PRO A 38 4.32 13.15 1.84
CA PRO A 38 5.48 13.96 1.54
C PRO A 38 6.35 13.25 0.50
N GLY A 39 6.73 13.96 -0.53
CA GLY A 39 7.74 13.52 -1.50
C GLY A 39 9.05 14.25 -1.31
N SER A 40 10.11 13.77 -1.94
CA SER A 40 11.46 14.37 -1.86
C SER A 40 11.51 15.82 -2.35
N ARG A 41 10.60 16.23 -3.21
CA ARG A 41 10.44 17.60 -3.69
C ARG A 41 9.03 17.83 -4.23
N LEU A 42 8.48 19.00 -3.96
CA LEU A 42 7.18 19.42 -4.49
C LEU A 42 7.16 19.33 -6.04
N LYS A 43 6.11 18.77 -6.58
CA LYS A 43 5.89 18.49 -8.02
C LYS A 43 6.86 17.45 -8.63
N ALA A 44 7.54 16.67 -7.81
CA ALA A 44 8.37 15.55 -8.24
C ALA A 44 7.91 14.23 -7.62
N GLU A 45 6.60 14.11 -7.41
CA GLU A 45 5.98 12.90 -6.84
C GLU A 45 6.05 11.75 -7.85
N PRO A 46 6.71 10.64 -7.48
CA PRO A 46 6.95 9.55 -8.42
C PRO A 46 5.79 8.57 -8.56
N TRP A 47 4.78 8.64 -7.70
CA TRP A 47 3.75 7.61 -7.61
C TRP A 47 2.77 7.58 -8.78
N GLU A 48 2.50 6.36 -9.22
CA GLU A 48 1.41 5.93 -10.08
C GLU A 48 0.68 4.79 -9.39
N PHE A 49 -0.61 4.62 -9.67
CA PHE A 49 -1.43 3.60 -9.03
C PHE A 49 -2.20 2.82 -10.08
N ILE A 50 -2.19 1.48 -9.99
CA ILE A 50 -3.03 0.61 -10.80
C ILE A 50 -4.01 -0.10 -9.88
N VAL A 51 -5.30 0.19 -10.02
CA VAL A 51 -6.36 -0.46 -9.25
C VAL A 51 -6.77 -1.75 -9.96
N VAL A 52 -6.66 -2.87 -9.25
CA VAL A 52 -6.99 -4.20 -9.77
C VAL A 52 -8.16 -4.77 -8.97
N LYS A 53 -9.31 -4.93 -9.64
CA LYS A 53 -10.54 -5.57 -9.11
C LYS A 53 -10.88 -6.86 -9.87
N ASN A 54 -10.29 -7.07 -11.05
CA ASN A 54 -10.53 -8.26 -11.85
C ASN A 54 -9.98 -9.50 -11.16
N LYS A 55 -10.85 -10.46 -10.86
CA LYS A 55 -10.54 -11.69 -10.12
C LYS A 55 -9.46 -12.55 -10.78
N GLU A 56 -9.45 -12.63 -12.10
CA GLU A 56 -8.43 -13.40 -12.82
C GLU A 56 -7.05 -12.73 -12.70
N THR A 57 -7.01 -11.41 -12.79
CA THR A 57 -5.77 -10.64 -12.60
C THR A 57 -5.26 -10.76 -11.17
N LEU A 58 -6.15 -10.64 -10.17
CA LEU A 58 -5.79 -10.85 -8.75
C LEU A 58 -5.24 -12.26 -8.52
N LYS A 59 -5.85 -13.29 -9.12
CA LYS A 59 -5.37 -14.67 -9.03
C LYS A 59 -3.97 -14.82 -9.63
N LYS A 60 -3.72 -14.26 -10.81
CA LYS A 60 -2.38 -14.28 -11.45
C LYS A 60 -1.34 -13.53 -10.62
N ILE A 61 -1.69 -12.38 -10.03
CA ILE A 61 -0.82 -11.69 -9.07
C ILE A 61 -0.57 -12.58 -7.86
N GLY A 62 -1.59 -13.31 -7.41
CA GLY A 62 -1.53 -14.24 -6.28
C GLY A 62 -0.52 -15.37 -6.47
N GLU A 63 -0.24 -15.80 -7.70
CA GLU A 63 0.83 -16.76 -8.00
C GLU A 63 2.23 -16.23 -7.62
N ILE A 64 2.38 -14.89 -7.60
CA ILE A 64 3.62 -14.20 -7.21
C ILE A 64 3.55 -13.79 -5.73
N LYS A 65 2.38 -13.33 -5.28
CA LYS A 65 2.10 -12.83 -3.93
C LYS A 65 0.81 -13.47 -3.39
N PRO A 66 0.87 -14.66 -2.78
CA PRO A 66 -0.32 -15.47 -2.43
C PRO A 66 -1.43 -14.72 -1.66
N ARG A 67 -1.06 -13.75 -0.81
CA ARG A 67 -2.02 -12.95 -0.03
C ARG A 67 -2.90 -12.01 -0.87
N VAL A 68 -2.63 -11.88 -2.17
CA VAL A 68 -3.43 -11.06 -3.09
C VAL A 68 -4.60 -11.85 -3.68
N THR A 69 -4.51 -13.18 -3.73
CA THR A 69 -5.47 -14.06 -4.41
C THR A 69 -6.92 -13.80 -4.01
N ASP A 70 -7.16 -13.70 -2.71
CA ASP A 70 -8.51 -13.62 -2.14
C ASP A 70 -8.91 -12.18 -1.74
N ALA A 71 -8.08 -11.20 -2.08
CA ALA A 71 -8.42 -9.81 -1.82
C ALA A 71 -9.47 -9.30 -2.81
N PRO A 72 -10.49 -8.53 -2.38
CA PRO A 72 -11.48 -7.96 -3.29
C PRO A 72 -10.88 -6.88 -4.20
N VAL A 73 -9.82 -6.22 -3.76
CA VAL A 73 -9.07 -5.24 -4.55
C VAL A 73 -7.60 -5.20 -4.14
N ALA A 74 -6.72 -4.99 -5.11
CA ALA A 74 -5.32 -4.67 -4.90
C ALA A 74 -4.97 -3.39 -5.64
N ILE A 75 -4.16 -2.54 -5.02
CA ILE A 75 -3.60 -1.36 -5.68
C ILE A 75 -2.10 -1.61 -5.84
N VAL A 76 -1.64 -1.63 -7.09
CA VAL A 76 -0.22 -1.74 -7.42
C VAL A 76 0.37 -0.33 -7.37
N LEU A 77 1.34 -0.12 -6.49
CA LEU A 77 2.08 1.13 -6.40
C LEU A 77 3.27 1.05 -7.36
N VAL A 78 3.33 2.00 -8.28
CA VAL A 78 4.34 2.08 -9.33
C VAL A 78 5.06 3.42 -9.20
N ALA A 79 6.38 3.40 -9.19
CA ALA A 79 7.18 4.61 -9.20
C ALA A 79 7.57 4.98 -10.64
N ASN A 80 7.29 6.21 -11.03
CA ASN A 80 7.87 6.80 -12.21
C ASN A 80 9.23 7.42 -11.85
N ILE A 81 10.30 6.72 -12.24
CA ILE A 81 11.67 7.10 -11.87
C ILE A 81 12.08 8.42 -12.54
N GLU A 82 11.53 8.74 -13.71
CA GLU A 82 11.80 10.01 -14.38
C GLU A 82 11.33 11.20 -13.55
N ARG A 83 10.18 11.10 -12.89
CA ARG A 83 9.65 12.14 -11.99
C ARG A 83 10.31 12.17 -10.63
N ALA A 84 10.89 11.07 -10.15
CA ALA A 84 11.55 11.03 -8.85
C ALA A 84 12.71 12.02 -8.80
N PHE A 85 12.73 12.93 -7.81
CA PHE A 85 13.82 13.90 -7.65
C PHE A 85 15.15 13.21 -7.32
N TYR A 86 15.12 12.32 -6.31
CA TYR A 86 16.27 11.45 -5.99
C TYR A 86 16.04 10.05 -6.57
N LYS A 87 16.72 9.75 -7.67
CA LYS A 87 16.57 8.48 -8.40
C LYS A 87 16.87 7.21 -7.58
N THR A 88 17.65 7.36 -6.52
CA THR A 88 18.05 6.25 -5.63
C THR A 88 17.19 6.15 -4.36
N MET A 89 16.30 7.11 -4.11
CA MET A 89 15.52 7.21 -2.87
C MET A 89 14.01 7.14 -3.10
N TRP A 90 13.58 6.83 -4.31
CA TRP A 90 12.17 6.77 -4.68
C TRP A 90 11.33 5.83 -3.80
N GLN A 91 11.94 4.78 -3.24
CA GLN A 91 11.25 3.87 -2.34
C GLN A 91 10.76 4.56 -1.06
N GLN A 92 11.44 5.59 -0.60
CA GLN A 92 11.03 6.35 0.58
C GLN A 92 9.75 7.14 0.28
N ASP A 93 9.68 7.82 -0.85
CA ASP A 93 8.48 8.53 -1.29
C ASP A 93 7.29 7.56 -1.44
N MET A 94 7.53 6.41 -2.10
CA MET A 94 6.51 5.38 -2.26
C MET A 94 6.05 4.76 -0.94
N SER A 95 6.95 4.65 0.05
CA SER A 95 6.62 4.14 1.39
C SER A 95 5.71 5.09 2.15
N ALA A 96 5.94 6.38 2.05
CA ALA A 96 5.07 7.39 2.66
C ALA A 96 3.65 7.34 2.05
N ALA A 97 3.55 7.22 0.73
CA ALA A 97 2.27 7.06 0.05
C ALA A 97 1.54 5.77 0.47
N ALA A 98 2.26 4.65 0.56
CA ALA A 98 1.71 3.36 0.96
C ALA A 98 1.18 3.39 2.41
N GLU A 99 1.90 4.05 3.35
CA GLU A 99 1.42 4.18 4.73
C GLU A 99 0.16 5.04 4.81
N ASN A 100 0.09 6.17 4.10
CA ASN A 100 -1.14 6.97 4.04
C ASN A 100 -2.33 6.15 3.53
N MET A 101 -2.13 5.27 2.54
CA MET A 101 -3.18 4.37 2.05
C MET A 101 -3.68 3.43 3.16
N LEU A 102 -2.78 2.85 3.93
CA LEU A 102 -3.12 1.92 5.01
C LEU A 102 -3.85 2.61 6.16
N LEU A 103 -3.43 3.83 6.50
CA LEU A 103 -4.10 4.65 7.53
C LEU A 103 -5.51 5.04 7.08
N GLU A 104 -5.68 5.51 5.83
CA GLU A 104 -7.00 5.87 5.32
C GLU A 104 -7.90 4.64 5.15
N ALA A 105 -7.37 3.48 4.75
CA ALA A 105 -8.13 2.24 4.74
C ALA A 105 -8.70 1.91 6.14
N CYS A 106 -7.87 2.04 7.18
CA CYS A 106 -8.29 1.86 8.58
C CYS A 106 -9.37 2.88 8.97
N ASN A 107 -9.18 4.15 8.66
CA ASN A 107 -10.16 5.22 8.90
C ASN A 107 -11.52 4.96 8.26
N LEU A 108 -11.54 4.31 7.10
CA LEU A 108 -12.73 3.94 6.34
C LEU A 108 -13.36 2.59 6.78
N GLY A 109 -12.84 1.97 7.84
CA GLY A 109 -13.30 0.68 8.35
C GLY A 109 -12.88 -0.52 7.49
N LEU A 110 -11.87 -0.33 6.63
CA LEU A 110 -11.29 -1.41 5.83
C LEU A 110 -10.05 -2.00 6.50
N GLY A 111 -9.73 -3.22 6.15
CA GLY A 111 -8.44 -3.83 6.38
C GLY A 111 -7.51 -3.59 5.19
N GLY A 112 -6.23 -3.43 5.46
CA GLY A 112 -5.20 -3.31 4.44
C GLY A 112 -3.98 -4.18 4.74
N LEU A 113 -3.29 -4.61 3.67
CA LEU A 113 -2.03 -5.33 3.80
C LEU A 113 -1.01 -4.82 2.78
N TRP A 114 0.18 -4.52 3.27
CA TRP A 114 1.34 -4.25 2.42
C TRP A 114 1.96 -5.56 1.94
N ASN A 115 1.92 -5.79 0.64
CA ASN A 115 2.60 -6.90 -0.03
C ASN A 115 3.86 -6.35 -0.72
N GLY A 116 5.02 -6.49 -0.09
CA GLY A 116 6.30 -6.02 -0.62
C GLY A 116 6.68 -6.73 -1.93
N VAL A 117 7.15 -5.96 -2.91
CA VAL A 117 7.64 -6.44 -4.21
C VAL A 117 9.08 -6.01 -4.42
N ALA A 118 9.36 -4.71 -4.43
CA ALA A 118 10.72 -4.19 -4.45
C ALA A 118 11.45 -4.52 -3.13
N PRO A 119 12.77 -4.72 -3.16
CA PRO A 119 13.68 -4.57 -4.31
C PRO A 119 13.88 -5.85 -5.16
N GLU A 120 13.04 -6.86 -5.01
CA GLU A 120 13.17 -8.15 -5.69
C GLU A 120 12.88 -8.02 -7.20
N GLU A 121 13.89 -7.82 -8.02
CA GLU A 121 13.75 -7.53 -9.46
C GLU A 121 12.92 -8.58 -10.21
N GLU A 122 13.08 -9.86 -9.89
CA GLU A 122 12.30 -10.92 -10.53
C GLU A 122 10.79 -10.74 -10.29
N ARG A 123 10.41 -10.42 -9.05
CA ARG A 123 9.01 -10.14 -8.70
C ARG A 123 8.50 -8.87 -9.36
N MET A 124 9.30 -7.81 -9.34
CA MET A 124 8.97 -6.54 -9.99
C MET A 124 8.67 -6.78 -11.47
N ASN A 125 9.55 -7.47 -12.19
CA ASN A 125 9.39 -7.75 -13.61
C ASN A 125 8.18 -8.65 -13.94
N LYS A 126 7.86 -9.62 -13.07
CA LYS A 126 6.66 -10.44 -13.22
C LYS A 126 5.38 -9.61 -13.10
N ILE A 127 5.30 -8.73 -12.10
CA ILE A 127 4.14 -7.84 -11.91
C ILE A 127 4.04 -6.82 -13.06
N VAL A 128 5.15 -6.19 -13.45
CA VAL A 128 5.22 -5.26 -14.59
C VAL A 128 4.57 -5.87 -15.84
N LYS A 129 4.98 -7.09 -16.21
CA LYS A 129 4.42 -7.81 -17.37
C LYS A 129 2.92 -8.10 -17.21
N LEU A 130 2.51 -8.51 -16.01
CA LEU A 130 1.14 -8.92 -15.72
C LEU A 130 0.17 -7.74 -15.80
N VAL A 131 0.59 -6.54 -15.34
CA VAL A 131 -0.25 -5.33 -15.37
C VAL A 131 -0.04 -4.49 -16.63
N GLY A 132 0.76 -4.96 -17.59
CA GLY A 132 0.90 -4.33 -18.90
C GLY A 132 1.76 -3.05 -18.93
N ILE A 133 2.69 -2.89 -18.01
CA ILE A 133 3.64 -1.77 -18.03
C ILE A 133 4.68 -2.01 -19.12
N ASN A 134 4.82 -1.04 -20.05
CA ASN A 134 5.77 -1.10 -21.17
C ASN A 134 6.83 0.02 -21.14
N ASP A 135 6.88 0.80 -20.03
CA ASP A 135 7.84 1.88 -19.83
C ASP A 135 8.88 1.45 -18.78
N GLU A 136 10.16 1.44 -19.15
CA GLU A 136 11.28 1.05 -18.29
C GLU A 136 11.50 1.99 -17.11
N ASN A 137 11.00 3.22 -17.19
CA ASN A 137 11.04 4.19 -16.10
C ASN A 137 10.00 3.91 -15.01
N LEU A 138 9.07 3.00 -15.26
CA LEU A 138 8.05 2.61 -14.30
C LEU A 138 8.50 1.36 -13.52
N LYS A 139 8.62 1.50 -12.20
CA LYS A 139 9.08 0.43 -11.30
C LYS A 139 7.98 0.06 -10.30
N VAL A 140 7.58 -1.20 -10.26
CA VAL A 140 6.64 -1.69 -9.24
C VAL A 140 7.30 -1.68 -7.88
N PHE A 141 6.65 -1.04 -6.90
CA PHE A 141 7.15 -0.94 -5.53
C PHE A 141 6.53 -2.00 -4.61
N CYS A 142 5.22 -1.97 -4.46
CA CYS A 142 4.47 -2.90 -3.63
C CYS A 142 3.03 -3.02 -4.12
N LEU A 143 2.25 -3.90 -3.49
CA LEU A 143 0.80 -3.93 -3.65
C LEU A 143 0.14 -3.72 -2.29
N ILE A 144 -0.87 -2.88 -2.25
CA ILE A 144 -1.75 -2.75 -1.09
C ILE A 144 -3.04 -3.49 -1.41
N THR A 145 -3.30 -4.59 -0.70
CA THR A 145 -4.62 -5.25 -0.75
C THR A 145 -5.55 -4.62 0.25
N LEU A 146 -6.80 -4.46 -0.13
CA LEU A 146 -7.84 -3.79 0.65
C LEU A 146 -9.12 -4.62 0.63
N GLY A 147 -9.86 -4.59 1.72
CA GLY A 147 -11.16 -5.23 1.84
C GLY A 147 -11.75 -5.04 3.23
N TYR A 148 -12.99 -5.43 3.41
CA TYR A 148 -13.56 -5.52 4.74
C TYR A 148 -12.90 -6.69 5.47
N PRO A 149 -12.48 -6.52 6.74
CA PRO A 149 -11.94 -7.63 7.51
C PRO A 149 -12.96 -8.76 7.61
N LYS A 150 -12.50 -10.01 7.46
CA LYS A 150 -13.32 -11.19 7.70
C LYS A 150 -13.79 -11.21 9.16
N GLU A 151 -14.93 -11.84 9.42
CA GLU A 151 -15.47 -11.99 10.76
C GLU A 151 -14.40 -12.48 11.76
N GLY A 152 -14.32 -11.84 12.92
CA GLY A 152 -13.31 -12.09 13.95
C GLY A 152 -11.97 -11.37 13.75
N LEU A 153 -11.75 -10.72 12.60
CA LEU A 153 -10.59 -9.90 12.35
C LEU A 153 -10.97 -8.42 12.39
N LYS A 154 -10.10 -7.59 12.93
CA LYS A 154 -10.32 -6.13 13.02
C LYS A 154 -9.02 -5.37 13.15
N ASN A 155 -9.09 -4.09 12.85
CA ASN A 155 -8.10 -3.12 13.31
C ASN A 155 -8.29 -2.94 14.82
N GLU A 156 -7.23 -3.12 15.61
CA GLU A 156 -7.31 -3.04 17.08
C GLU A 156 -6.02 -2.50 17.69
N PHE A 157 -6.16 -1.88 18.84
CA PHE A 157 -5.02 -1.35 19.58
C PHE A 157 -4.01 -2.46 19.90
N MET A 158 -2.75 -2.14 19.72
CA MET A 158 -1.62 -2.95 20.17
C MET A 158 -0.54 -2.01 20.71
N ASP A 159 -0.20 -2.14 21.98
CA ASP A 159 0.90 -1.40 22.55
C ASP A 159 2.23 -1.86 21.93
N LYS A 160 2.90 -0.92 21.26
CA LYS A 160 4.19 -1.14 20.61
C LYS A 160 5.26 -0.16 21.09
N PHE A 161 4.90 0.69 22.07
CA PHE A 161 5.86 1.63 22.61
C PHE A 161 6.97 0.86 23.35
N ASP A 162 8.20 1.19 23.05
CA ASP A 162 9.38 0.59 23.65
C ASP A 162 10.40 1.70 23.89
N GLU A 163 10.44 2.17 25.14
CA GLU A 163 11.31 3.27 25.57
C GLU A 163 12.81 2.95 25.36
N SER A 164 13.18 1.65 25.40
CA SER A 164 14.56 1.23 25.19
C SER A 164 15.12 1.55 23.79
N ARG A 165 14.24 1.87 22.85
CA ARG A 165 14.58 2.27 21.46
C ARG A 165 14.75 3.77 21.29
N ILE A 166 14.60 4.55 22.36
CA ILE A 166 14.69 6.01 22.31
C ILE A 166 16.03 6.43 22.92
N HIS A 167 16.84 7.11 22.14
CA HIS A 167 18.14 7.60 22.57
C HIS A 167 18.15 9.12 22.41
N TYR A 168 18.62 9.82 23.42
CA TYR A 168 18.73 11.27 23.42
C TYR A 168 20.20 11.66 23.18
N GLU A 169 20.44 12.53 22.20
CA GLU A 169 21.74 13.07 21.81
C GLU A 169 22.72 12.03 21.24
N LYS A 170 22.80 10.84 21.84
CA LYS A 170 23.73 9.75 21.48
C LYS A 170 23.04 8.41 21.59
N TYR A 171 23.53 7.44 20.83
CA TYR A 171 23.16 6.05 20.92
C TYR A 171 23.82 5.40 22.15
#